data_1eac27e9aea0cba055a76dfa7d35dfc1
#
_entry.id   1eac27e9aea0cba055a76dfa7d35dfc1
#
_cell.length_a   1.000
_cell.length_b   1.000
_cell.length_c   1.000
_cell.angle_alpha   90.00
_cell.angle_beta   90.00
_cell.angle_gamma   90.00
#
_symmetry.space_group_name_H-M   'P 1'
#
loop_
_entity.id
_entity.type
_entity.pdbx_description
1 polymer ?
#
loop_
_entity_poly.entity_id
_entity_poly.type
_entity_poly.pdbx_seq_one_letter_code
_entity_poly.pdbx_strand_id
1 'polypeptide(L)'
;MIIEPIPIILRRKLRSEPASAQEQAVLPAKAARLSLARAADKAFELPMRVNAIRQSRLDLADVVESLEEEWAIYPLVNDDGSIGVMSFDPACVIAFMERQTKGSVNPSDEEARPLTRTDKALVGAFLEVFFNLFDDSLLGAPTAYWTRGYRAEDAVHSRHLMVLLLDASEYRGFDISCEVSGLDRSISMRLFLPIKEKQPTLAEANKAKKKNRPDKDQIGNKTMRGAALAATVELDAIMG
;
A
#
# COMPACT_ATOMS: atom_id res chain seq x y z
N MET A 1 45.22 29.81 -22.85
CA MET A 1 44.27 28.69 -22.96
C MET A 1 43.23 28.90 -21.85
N ILE A 2 42.11 29.52 -22.18
CA ILE A 2 41.08 29.95 -21.21
C ILE A 2 40.07 28.82 -21.14
N ILE A 3 39.98 28.17 -19.97
CA ILE A 3 38.99 27.11 -19.68
C ILE A 3 37.68 27.82 -19.30
N GLU A 4 36.69 27.82 -20.19
CA GLU A 4 35.36 28.35 -19.88
C GLU A 4 34.70 27.54 -18.77
N PRO A 5 34.03 28.17 -17.78
CA PRO A 5 33.35 27.50 -16.72
C PRO A 5 32.08 26.79 -17.23
N ILE A 6 31.96 25.52 -16.94
CA ILE A 6 30.76 24.68 -17.25
C ILE A 6 29.51 25.32 -16.66
N PRO A 7 28.42 25.52 -17.43
CA PRO A 7 27.20 26.16 -16.97
C PRO A 7 26.59 25.44 -15.75
N ILE A 8 26.08 26.16 -14.76
CA ILE A 8 25.50 25.69 -13.51
C ILE A 8 24.40 24.64 -13.73
N ILE A 9 23.67 24.71 -14.84
CA ILE A 9 22.61 23.77 -15.23
C ILE A 9 23.18 22.37 -15.50
N LEU A 10 24.36 22.23 -16.08
CA LEU A 10 25.02 20.95 -16.31
C LEU A 10 25.57 20.32 -15.01
N ARG A 11 26.00 21.14 -14.06
CA ARG A 11 26.41 20.66 -12.72
C ARG A 11 25.23 20.08 -11.91
N ARG A 12 24.03 20.60 -12.11
CA ARG A 12 22.81 20.10 -11.44
C ARG A 12 22.34 18.76 -12.01
N LYS A 13 22.56 18.50 -13.32
CA LYS A 13 22.27 17.19 -13.96
C LYS A 13 23.30 16.11 -13.62
N LEU A 14 24.54 16.48 -13.33
CA LEU A 14 25.58 15.53 -12.90
C LEU A 14 25.51 15.15 -11.42
N ARG A 15 24.69 15.83 -10.62
CA ARG A 15 24.46 15.56 -9.20
C ARG A 15 23.16 14.84 -8.89
N SER A 16 22.37 14.50 -9.91
CA SER A 16 21.28 13.54 -9.77
C SER A 16 21.90 12.15 -9.65
N GLU A 17 21.94 11.65 -8.43
CA GLU A 17 22.21 10.23 -8.18
C GLU A 17 21.36 9.36 -9.12
N PRO A 18 21.86 8.19 -9.54
CA PRO A 18 21.15 7.38 -10.52
C PRO A 18 19.80 6.96 -9.96
N ALA A 19 18.74 7.52 -10.52
CA ALA A 19 17.34 7.15 -10.29
C ALA A 19 17.03 5.69 -10.72
N SER A 20 18.04 4.91 -11.02
CA SER A 20 17.94 3.62 -11.71
C SER A 20 17.41 2.46 -10.86
N ALA A 21 17.37 2.56 -9.54
CA ALA A 21 16.78 1.50 -8.69
C ALA A 21 15.33 1.82 -8.26
N GLN A 22 14.94 3.10 -8.21
CA GLN A 22 13.56 3.50 -7.87
C GLN A 22 12.62 3.55 -9.07
N GLU A 23 13.14 3.77 -10.28
CA GLU A 23 12.32 3.78 -11.51
C GLU A 23 11.88 2.39 -11.97
N GLN A 24 12.54 1.32 -11.55
CA GLN A 24 12.13 -0.06 -11.87
C GLN A 24 11.17 -0.67 -10.85
N ALA A 25 10.95 -0.05 -9.71
CA ALA A 25 9.96 -0.51 -8.74
C ALA A 25 8.55 -0.26 -9.30
N VAL A 26 7.77 -1.33 -9.46
CA VAL A 26 6.37 -1.21 -9.84
C VAL A 26 5.62 -0.46 -8.75
N LEU A 27 5.18 0.76 -9.05
CA LEU A 27 4.39 1.55 -8.11
C LEU A 27 3.03 0.90 -7.87
N PRO A 28 2.49 0.89 -6.65
CA PRO A 28 1.19 0.29 -6.34
C PRO A 28 0.06 0.78 -7.24
N ALA A 29 0.02 2.06 -7.60
CA ALA A 29 -0.97 2.59 -8.54
C ALA A 29 -0.84 1.99 -9.95
N LYS A 30 0.38 1.75 -10.43
CA LYS A 30 0.59 1.11 -11.73
C LYS A 30 0.18 -0.36 -11.68
N ALA A 31 0.51 -1.07 -10.61
CA ALA A 31 0.07 -2.44 -10.37
C ALA A 31 -1.47 -2.51 -10.31
N ALA A 32 -2.12 -1.66 -9.51
CA ALA A 32 -3.57 -1.58 -9.40
C ALA A 32 -4.23 -1.34 -10.77
N ARG A 33 -3.73 -0.37 -11.55
CA ARG A 33 -4.23 -0.08 -12.90
C ARG A 33 -4.26 -1.31 -13.80
N LEU A 34 -3.15 -2.05 -13.86
CA LEU A 34 -3.03 -3.24 -14.71
C LEU A 34 -3.87 -4.39 -14.18
N SER A 35 -3.87 -4.60 -12.87
CA SER A 35 -4.60 -5.69 -12.23
C SER A 35 -6.10 -5.50 -12.31
N LEU A 36 -6.62 -4.27 -12.15
CA LEU A 36 -8.04 -3.96 -12.31
C LEU A 36 -8.54 -4.24 -13.72
N ALA A 37 -7.84 -3.73 -14.75
CA ALA A 37 -8.24 -3.95 -16.14
C ALA A 37 -8.23 -5.45 -16.52
N ARG A 38 -7.20 -6.19 -16.08
CA ARG A 38 -7.11 -7.63 -16.31
C ARG A 38 -8.13 -8.43 -15.51
N ALA A 39 -8.45 -7.99 -14.28
CA ALA A 39 -9.45 -8.65 -13.45
C ALA A 39 -10.85 -8.50 -14.05
N ALA A 40 -11.21 -7.33 -14.56
CA ALA A 40 -12.48 -7.09 -15.23
C ALA A 40 -12.61 -7.92 -16.51
N ASP A 41 -11.55 -8.01 -17.29
CA ASP A 41 -11.51 -8.85 -18.50
C ASP A 41 -11.63 -10.35 -18.14
N LYS A 42 -10.85 -10.81 -17.14
CA LYS A 42 -10.82 -12.22 -16.74
C LYS A 42 -12.09 -12.68 -16.03
N ALA A 43 -12.69 -11.84 -15.18
CA ALA A 43 -13.88 -12.19 -14.41
C ALA A 43 -15.18 -12.05 -15.21
N PHE A 44 -15.25 -11.04 -16.08
CA PHE A 44 -16.50 -10.66 -16.74
C PHE A 44 -16.36 -10.47 -18.27
N GLU A 45 -15.19 -10.71 -18.85
CA GLU A 45 -14.89 -10.32 -20.24
C GLU A 45 -15.23 -8.84 -20.51
N LEU A 46 -15.06 -7.99 -19.47
CA LEU A 46 -15.40 -6.58 -19.53
C LEU A 46 -14.17 -5.73 -19.82
N PRO A 47 -14.04 -5.16 -21.02
CA PRO A 47 -12.93 -4.28 -21.35
C PRO A 47 -13.09 -2.97 -20.57
N MET A 48 -12.25 -2.78 -19.55
CA MET A 48 -12.26 -1.62 -18.67
C MET A 48 -10.95 -0.86 -18.78
N ARG A 49 -11.02 0.46 -18.90
CA ARG A 49 -9.88 1.37 -18.89
C ARG A 49 -9.83 2.16 -17.60
N VAL A 50 -8.74 2.08 -16.88
CA VAL A 50 -8.50 2.91 -15.70
C VAL A 50 -7.97 4.27 -16.15
N ASN A 51 -8.77 5.31 -15.99
CA ASN A 51 -8.45 6.67 -16.43
C ASN A 51 -7.49 7.35 -15.45
N ALA A 52 -7.81 7.31 -14.16
CA ALA A 52 -7.01 7.91 -13.11
C ALA A 52 -6.94 7.05 -11.85
N ILE A 53 -5.81 7.13 -11.16
CA ILE A 53 -5.66 6.65 -9.79
C ILE A 53 -4.99 7.78 -9.01
N ARG A 54 -5.71 8.34 -8.04
CA ARG A 54 -5.17 9.33 -7.10
C ARG A 54 -4.81 8.61 -5.82
N GLN A 55 -3.61 8.88 -5.31
CA GLN A 55 -3.17 8.35 -4.03
C GLN A 55 -3.21 9.45 -2.98
N SER A 56 -3.70 9.10 -1.80
CA SER A 56 -3.73 9.98 -0.63
C SER A 56 -3.24 9.24 0.62
N ARG A 57 -2.89 9.99 1.64
CA ARG A 57 -2.68 9.49 3.00
C ARG A 57 -3.80 10.05 3.83
N LEU A 58 -4.53 9.20 4.50
CA LEU A 58 -5.77 9.50 5.20
C LEU A 58 -5.67 8.96 6.62
N ASP A 59 -6.26 9.66 7.56
CA ASP A 59 -6.52 9.09 8.88
C ASP A 59 -7.80 8.25 8.87
N LEU A 60 -8.10 7.59 9.98
CA LEU A 60 -9.29 6.76 10.10
C LEU A 60 -10.58 7.57 9.89
N ALA A 61 -10.65 8.81 10.39
CA ALA A 61 -11.82 9.65 10.24
C ALA A 61 -12.10 10.00 8.78
N ASP A 62 -11.05 10.39 8.03
CA ASP A 62 -11.13 10.67 6.60
C ASP A 62 -11.59 9.43 5.79
N VAL A 63 -11.09 8.24 6.14
CA VAL A 63 -11.52 6.99 5.49
C VAL A 63 -13.00 6.75 5.72
N VAL A 64 -13.47 6.88 6.97
CA VAL A 64 -14.87 6.69 7.33
C VAL A 64 -15.78 7.69 6.61
N GLU A 65 -15.37 8.95 6.51
CA GLU A 65 -16.11 9.99 5.79
C GLU A 65 -16.17 9.69 4.28
N SER A 66 -15.10 9.10 3.74
CA SER A 66 -15.04 8.72 2.33
C SER A 66 -15.91 7.51 1.95
N LEU A 67 -16.41 6.73 2.92
CA LEU A 67 -17.27 5.58 2.64
C LEU A 67 -18.72 6.04 2.43
N GLU A 68 -19.25 5.81 1.25
CA GLU A 68 -20.62 6.15 0.88
C GLU A 68 -21.56 4.98 1.22
N GLU A 69 -22.72 5.28 1.80
CA GLU A 69 -23.70 4.28 2.28
C GLU A 69 -24.25 3.42 1.13
N GLU A 70 -24.39 4.02 -0.05
CA GLU A 70 -24.97 3.36 -1.23
C GLU A 70 -23.95 2.46 -1.97
N TRP A 71 -22.68 2.57 -1.65
CA TRP A 71 -21.63 1.81 -2.28
C TRP A 71 -21.57 0.37 -1.76
N ALA A 72 -21.11 -0.54 -2.59
CA ALA A 72 -20.75 -1.87 -2.13
C ALA A 72 -19.40 -1.83 -1.41
N ILE A 73 -19.38 -2.16 -0.12
CA ILE A 73 -18.21 -2.02 0.76
C ILE A 73 -17.73 -3.43 1.18
N TYR A 74 -16.46 -3.72 0.96
CA TYR A 74 -15.83 -5.00 1.24
C TYR A 74 -14.66 -4.83 2.21
N PRO A 75 -14.69 -5.48 3.38
CA PRO A 75 -13.53 -5.60 4.23
C PRO A 75 -12.43 -6.39 3.51
N LEU A 76 -11.19 -5.95 3.68
CA LEU A 76 -10.02 -6.61 3.16
C LEU A 76 -9.16 -7.07 4.34
N VAL A 77 -9.05 -8.37 4.53
CA VAL A 77 -8.26 -8.95 5.63
C VAL A 77 -6.91 -9.41 5.10
N ASN A 78 -5.85 -9.04 5.79
CA ASN A 78 -4.49 -9.50 5.52
C ASN A 78 -4.12 -10.65 6.47
N ASP A 79 -3.15 -11.46 6.08
CA ASP A 79 -2.64 -12.58 6.89
C ASP A 79 -2.11 -12.16 8.28
N ASP A 80 -1.72 -10.90 8.46
CA ASP A 80 -1.28 -10.33 9.75
C ASP A 80 -2.43 -9.75 10.59
N GLY A 81 -3.67 -9.90 10.13
CA GLY A 81 -4.88 -9.41 10.78
C GLY A 81 -5.20 -7.93 10.51
N SER A 82 -4.37 -7.20 9.77
CA SER A 82 -4.68 -5.81 9.41
C SER A 82 -5.84 -5.73 8.42
N ILE A 83 -6.70 -4.72 8.59
CA ILE A 83 -7.95 -4.60 7.83
C ILE A 83 -7.91 -3.34 6.97
N GLY A 84 -8.06 -3.55 5.66
CA GLY A 84 -8.32 -2.53 4.66
C GLY A 84 -9.77 -2.52 4.23
N VAL A 85 -10.10 -1.70 3.24
CA VAL A 85 -11.44 -1.67 2.65
C VAL A 85 -11.36 -1.36 1.17
N MET A 86 -12.23 -2.01 0.39
CA MET A 86 -12.48 -1.65 -1.00
C MET A 86 -13.95 -1.38 -1.20
N SER A 87 -14.27 -0.30 -1.92
CA SER A 87 -15.66 0.08 -2.19
C SER A 87 -15.86 0.37 -3.67
N PHE A 88 -17.07 0.09 -4.15
CA PHE A 88 -17.48 0.22 -5.53
C PHE A 88 -18.75 1.06 -5.61
N ASP A 89 -18.78 2.02 -6.52
CA ASP A 89 -20.01 2.75 -6.80
C ASP A 89 -21.09 1.83 -7.38
N PRO A 90 -22.37 2.18 -7.25
CA PRO A 90 -23.47 1.39 -7.81
C PRO A 90 -23.35 1.18 -9.32
N ALA A 91 -22.86 2.19 -10.06
CA ALA A 91 -22.71 2.12 -11.51
C ALA A 91 -21.69 1.03 -11.91
N CYS A 92 -20.61 0.87 -11.13
CA CYS A 92 -19.62 -0.18 -11.32
C CYS A 92 -20.23 -1.58 -11.12
N VAL A 93 -20.94 -1.78 -10.01
CA VAL A 93 -21.55 -3.08 -9.69
C VAL A 93 -22.61 -3.46 -10.72
N ILE A 94 -23.44 -2.49 -11.15
CA ILE A 94 -24.45 -2.71 -12.19
C ILE A 94 -23.80 -3.05 -13.53
N ALA A 95 -22.69 -2.40 -13.91
CA ALA A 95 -21.97 -2.75 -15.13
C ALA A 95 -21.43 -4.20 -15.11
N PHE A 96 -20.90 -4.66 -13.98
CA PHE A 96 -20.48 -6.05 -13.81
C PHE A 96 -21.65 -7.03 -13.95
N MET A 97 -22.79 -6.71 -13.29
CA MET A 97 -24.00 -7.51 -13.33
C MET A 97 -24.59 -7.59 -14.76
N GLU A 98 -24.70 -6.46 -15.45
CA GLU A 98 -25.19 -6.40 -16.82
C GLU A 98 -24.32 -7.23 -17.77
N ARG A 99 -23.02 -7.09 -17.67
CA ARG A 99 -22.10 -7.87 -18.47
C ARG A 99 -22.25 -9.37 -18.24
N GLN A 100 -22.37 -9.78 -16.97
CA GLN A 100 -22.54 -11.18 -16.60
C GLN A 100 -23.88 -11.78 -17.05
N THR A 101 -24.97 -11.00 -16.97
CA THR A 101 -26.31 -11.50 -17.23
C THR A 101 -26.80 -11.28 -18.65
N LYS A 102 -26.46 -10.14 -19.26
CA LYS A 102 -26.91 -9.72 -20.59
C LYS A 102 -25.82 -9.90 -21.67
N GLY A 103 -24.56 -10.12 -21.27
CA GLY A 103 -23.42 -10.17 -22.18
C GLY A 103 -22.99 -8.79 -22.73
N SER A 104 -23.67 -7.72 -22.35
CA SER A 104 -23.39 -6.34 -22.75
C SER A 104 -23.71 -5.38 -21.63
N VAL A 105 -23.06 -4.22 -21.60
CA VAL A 105 -23.32 -3.13 -20.64
C VAL A 105 -24.11 -2.04 -21.35
N ASN A 106 -25.14 -1.50 -20.71
CA ASN A 106 -25.93 -0.40 -21.26
C ASN A 106 -25.11 0.91 -21.25
N PRO A 107 -25.19 1.73 -22.31
CA PRO A 107 -24.49 3.01 -22.35
C PRO A 107 -25.10 4.08 -21.43
N SER A 108 -26.38 3.97 -21.10
CA SER A 108 -27.07 4.91 -20.21
C SER A 108 -26.95 4.45 -18.76
N ASP A 109 -26.74 5.41 -17.86
CA ASP A 109 -26.98 5.19 -16.44
C ASP A 109 -28.49 5.00 -16.26
N GLU A 110 -28.95 3.73 -16.31
CA GLU A 110 -30.28 3.44 -15.79
C GLU A 110 -30.30 3.86 -14.31
N GLU A 111 -31.44 4.42 -13.87
CA GLU A 111 -31.63 4.92 -12.50
C GLU A 111 -30.96 4.00 -11.48
N ALA A 112 -30.06 4.56 -10.68
CA ALA A 112 -29.30 3.83 -9.68
C ALA A 112 -30.26 3.11 -8.73
N ARG A 113 -30.50 1.83 -8.97
CA ARG A 113 -31.28 1.01 -8.06
C ARG A 113 -30.42 0.59 -6.87
N PRO A 114 -31.00 0.39 -5.70
CA PRO A 114 -30.29 -0.17 -4.56
C PRO A 114 -29.64 -1.52 -4.92
N LEU A 115 -28.39 -1.70 -4.51
CA LEU A 115 -27.65 -2.95 -4.76
C LEU A 115 -28.23 -4.09 -3.92
N THR A 116 -28.56 -5.19 -4.56
CA THR A 116 -29.02 -6.40 -3.90
C THR A 116 -27.84 -7.21 -3.31
N ARG A 117 -28.15 -8.16 -2.45
CA ARG A 117 -27.15 -9.09 -1.91
C ARG A 117 -26.46 -9.88 -3.01
N THR A 118 -27.19 -10.28 -4.06
CA THR A 118 -26.65 -11.00 -5.21
C THR A 118 -25.68 -10.14 -6.01
N ASP A 119 -26.01 -8.87 -6.24
CA ASP A 119 -25.11 -7.94 -6.93
C ASP A 119 -23.79 -7.79 -6.16
N LYS A 120 -23.86 -7.66 -4.84
CA LYS A 120 -22.68 -7.59 -3.99
C LYS A 120 -21.85 -8.88 -4.02
N ALA A 121 -22.49 -10.06 -3.99
CA ALA A 121 -21.78 -11.32 -4.06
C ALA A 121 -20.98 -11.50 -5.36
N LEU A 122 -21.49 -10.99 -6.49
CA LEU A 122 -20.80 -11.05 -7.77
C LEU A 122 -19.44 -10.34 -7.77
N VAL A 123 -19.33 -9.21 -7.08
CA VAL A 123 -18.08 -8.44 -6.96
C VAL A 123 -16.99 -9.23 -6.19
N GLY A 124 -17.40 -10.14 -5.30
CA GLY A 124 -16.44 -10.99 -4.57
C GLY A 124 -15.54 -11.80 -5.51
N ALA A 125 -16.11 -12.40 -6.57
CA ALA A 125 -15.33 -13.13 -7.57
C ALA A 125 -14.32 -12.23 -8.32
N PHE A 126 -14.72 -11.00 -8.64
CA PHE A 126 -13.81 -10.01 -9.22
C PHE A 126 -12.66 -9.66 -8.25
N LEU A 127 -12.97 -9.44 -6.97
CA LEU A 127 -11.98 -9.09 -5.96
C LEU A 127 -10.93 -10.19 -5.76
N GLU A 128 -11.33 -11.44 -5.76
CA GLU A 128 -10.39 -12.57 -5.71
C GLU A 128 -9.41 -12.54 -6.89
N VAL A 129 -9.91 -12.37 -8.12
CA VAL A 129 -9.05 -12.26 -9.30
C VAL A 129 -8.17 -11.02 -9.24
N PHE A 130 -8.70 -9.89 -8.80
CA PHE A 130 -7.96 -8.63 -8.69
C PHE A 130 -6.80 -8.75 -7.70
N PHE A 131 -7.03 -9.22 -6.48
CA PHE A 131 -5.97 -9.31 -5.47
C PHE A 131 -4.89 -10.32 -5.84
N ASN A 132 -5.24 -11.44 -6.47
CA ASN A 132 -4.25 -12.39 -7.00
C ASN A 132 -3.33 -11.70 -8.03
N LEU A 133 -3.89 -10.98 -9.01
CA LEU A 133 -3.11 -10.26 -10.02
C LEU A 133 -2.31 -9.09 -9.44
N PHE A 134 -2.86 -8.42 -8.43
CA PHE A 134 -2.21 -7.31 -7.75
C PHE A 134 -1.00 -7.79 -6.96
N ASP A 135 -1.14 -8.87 -6.20
CA ASP A 135 -0.07 -9.52 -5.46
C ASP A 135 1.07 -9.99 -6.37
N ASP A 136 0.73 -10.63 -7.50
CA ASP A 136 1.70 -11.07 -8.51
C ASP A 136 2.46 -9.88 -9.10
N SER A 137 1.76 -8.79 -9.40
CA SER A 137 2.35 -7.58 -9.98
C SER A 137 3.31 -6.87 -9.03
N LEU A 138 3.16 -7.06 -7.72
CA LEU A 138 3.97 -6.44 -6.67
C LEU A 138 5.01 -7.40 -6.07
N LEU A 139 5.16 -8.59 -6.63
CA LEU A 139 6.15 -9.54 -6.15
C LEU A 139 7.56 -8.95 -6.27
N GLY A 140 8.27 -8.87 -5.14
CA GLY A 140 9.60 -8.26 -5.07
C GLY A 140 9.62 -6.73 -5.06
N ALA A 141 8.48 -6.05 -5.13
CA ALA A 141 8.42 -4.59 -5.01
C ALA A 141 8.75 -4.13 -3.58
N PRO A 142 9.39 -2.95 -3.41
CA PRO A 142 9.67 -2.40 -2.08
C PRO A 142 8.41 -2.15 -1.23
N THR A 143 7.25 -2.05 -1.86
CA THR A 143 5.95 -1.81 -1.24
C THR A 143 5.20 -3.09 -0.88
N ALA A 144 5.70 -4.26 -1.26
CA ALA A 144 5.03 -5.54 -1.08
C ALA A 144 4.61 -5.83 0.37
N TYR A 145 5.37 -5.33 1.36
CA TYR A 145 5.13 -5.56 2.78
C TYR A 145 3.81 -4.96 3.31
N TRP A 146 3.22 -3.98 2.62
CA TRP A 146 1.96 -3.35 3.02
C TRP A 146 0.86 -3.44 1.96
N THR A 147 1.17 -3.86 0.72
CA THR A 147 0.22 -3.91 -0.39
C THR A 147 -0.27 -5.32 -0.70
N ARG A 148 0.42 -6.37 -0.27
CA ARG A 148 0.13 -7.76 -0.62
C ARG A 148 -0.54 -8.52 0.51
N GLY A 149 -1.17 -9.64 0.14
CA GLY A 149 -1.74 -10.59 1.08
C GLY A 149 -3.15 -10.23 1.57
N TYR A 150 -3.82 -9.28 0.91
CA TYR A 150 -5.20 -8.95 1.22
C TYR A 150 -6.18 -9.87 0.51
N ARG A 151 -7.22 -10.29 1.25
CA ARG A 151 -8.36 -11.05 0.74
C ARG A 151 -9.62 -10.30 1.08
N ALA A 152 -10.57 -10.29 0.13
CA ALA A 152 -11.87 -9.68 0.37
C ALA A 152 -12.75 -10.64 1.14
N GLU A 153 -13.41 -10.13 2.15
CA GLU A 153 -14.51 -10.78 2.86
C GLU A 153 -15.85 -10.41 2.21
N ASP A 154 -16.93 -10.98 2.71
CA ASP A 154 -18.28 -10.65 2.27
C ASP A 154 -18.60 -9.15 2.45
N ALA A 155 -19.35 -8.58 1.51
CA ALA A 155 -19.76 -7.19 1.57
C ALA A 155 -20.52 -6.88 2.85
N VAL A 156 -20.13 -5.81 3.53
CA VAL A 156 -20.86 -5.33 4.71
C VAL A 156 -22.16 -4.63 4.29
N HIS A 157 -23.15 -4.68 5.17
CA HIS A 157 -24.47 -4.13 4.90
C HIS A 157 -24.56 -2.62 5.13
N SER A 158 -23.65 -2.07 5.94
CA SER A 158 -23.62 -0.65 6.25
C SER A 158 -22.20 -0.16 6.51
N ARG A 159 -22.00 1.13 6.28
CA ARG A 159 -20.77 1.84 6.62
C ARG A 159 -20.37 1.67 8.09
N HIS A 160 -21.36 1.68 9.00
CA HIS A 160 -21.12 1.55 10.44
C HIS A 160 -20.45 0.24 10.82
N LEU A 161 -20.79 -0.87 10.15
CA LEU A 161 -20.13 -2.15 10.39
C LEU A 161 -18.66 -2.10 9.94
N MET A 162 -18.36 -1.41 8.83
CA MET A 162 -16.99 -1.23 8.37
C MET A 162 -16.16 -0.43 9.36
N VAL A 163 -16.73 0.65 9.93
CA VAL A 163 -16.05 1.49 10.93
C VAL A 163 -15.61 0.68 12.15
N LEU A 164 -16.40 -0.31 12.58
CA LEU A 164 -16.06 -1.17 13.72
C LEU A 164 -14.93 -2.14 13.43
N LEU A 165 -14.66 -2.43 12.16
CA LEU A 165 -13.59 -3.34 11.74
C LEU A 165 -12.26 -2.61 11.53
N LEU A 166 -12.29 -1.32 11.14
CA LEU A 166 -11.08 -0.55 10.86
C LEU A 166 -10.39 -0.15 12.17
N ASP A 167 -9.12 -0.48 12.30
CA ASP A 167 -8.32 -0.29 13.53
C ASP A 167 -7.03 0.50 13.33
N ALA A 168 -6.58 0.68 12.09
CA ALA A 168 -5.36 1.43 11.81
C ALA A 168 -5.58 2.94 11.96
N SER A 169 -4.55 3.64 12.47
CA SER A 169 -4.59 5.09 12.61
C SER A 169 -4.47 5.83 11.26
N GLU A 170 -3.78 5.23 10.30
CA GLU A 170 -3.49 5.83 9.00
C GLU A 170 -3.64 4.81 7.87
N TYR A 171 -4.15 5.29 6.74
CA TYR A 171 -4.41 4.52 5.53
C TYR A 171 -3.81 5.17 4.30
N ARG A 172 -3.41 4.34 3.34
CA ARG A 172 -3.13 4.76 1.98
C ARG A 172 -4.39 4.57 1.15
N GLY A 173 -4.97 5.69 0.70
CA GLY A 173 -6.13 5.71 -0.19
C GLY A 173 -5.73 5.67 -1.66
N PHE A 174 -6.54 5.00 -2.46
CA PHE A 174 -6.52 4.99 -3.91
C PHE A 174 -7.93 5.29 -4.41
N ASP A 175 -8.14 6.51 -4.91
CA ASP A 175 -9.37 6.86 -5.63
C ASP A 175 -9.17 6.49 -7.09
N ILE A 176 -10.00 5.61 -7.59
CA ILE A 176 -9.86 4.98 -8.90
C ILE A 176 -11.04 5.36 -9.76
N SER A 177 -10.76 5.99 -10.89
CA SER A 177 -11.75 6.33 -11.91
C SER A 177 -11.51 5.47 -13.15
N CYS A 178 -12.53 4.77 -13.60
CA CYS A 178 -12.50 3.87 -14.72
C CYS A 178 -13.61 4.20 -15.73
N GLU A 179 -13.47 3.65 -16.92
CA GLU A 179 -14.42 3.75 -18.02
C GLU A 179 -14.58 2.37 -18.65
N VAL A 180 -15.81 1.97 -18.93
CA VAL A 180 -16.08 0.77 -19.72
C VAL A 180 -15.75 1.10 -21.17
N SER A 181 -14.82 0.35 -21.78
CA SER A 181 -14.34 0.65 -23.13
C SER A 181 -15.46 0.59 -24.16
N GLY A 182 -15.57 1.64 -24.96
CA GLY A 182 -16.61 1.79 -25.97
C GLY A 182 -17.94 2.35 -25.46
N LEU A 183 -18.02 2.74 -24.20
CA LEU A 183 -19.20 3.37 -23.59
C LEU A 183 -18.73 4.61 -22.79
N ASP A 184 -19.51 5.68 -22.84
CA ASP A 184 -19.26 6.91 -22.02
C ASP A 184 -19.73 6.70 -20.55
N ARG A 185 -19.50 5.50 -20.01
CA ARG A 185 -19.90 5.17 -18.65
C ARG A 185 -18.68 5.21 -17.74
N SER A 186 -18.67 6.19 -16.85
CA SER A 186 -17.68 6.32 -15.79
C SER A 186 -18.08 5.51 -14.58
N ILE A 187 -17.13 4.81 -13.99
CA ILE A 187 -17.30 4.00 -12.78
C ILE A 187 -16.18 4.34 -11.80
N SER A 188 -16.48 4.28 -10.52
CA SER A 188 -15.57 4.66 -9.45
C SER A 188 -15.37 3.55 -8.45
N MET A 189 -14.16 3.46 -7.93
CA MET A 189 -13.79 2.52 -6.87
C MET A 189 -12.84 3.22 -5.90
N ARG A 190 -12.86 2.81 -4.64
CA ARG A 190 -11.90 3.28 -3.64
C ARG A 190 -11.28 2.08 -2.94
N LEU A 191 -9.96 2.14 -2.76
CA LEU A 191 -9.19 1.14 -2.03
C LEU A 191 -8.42 1.85 -0.93
N PHE A 192 -8.59 1.40 0.32
CA PHE A 192 -7.85 1.90 1.46
C PHE A 192 -7.11 0.76 2.13
N LEU A 193 -5.79 0.88 2.22
CA LEU A 193 -4.93 -0.10 2.87
C LEU A 193 -4.22 0.55 4.05
N PRO A 194 -4.17 -0.09 5.22
CA PRO A 194 -3.48 0.45 6.38
C PRO A 194 -1.99 0.68 6.10
N ILE A 195 -1.46 1.79 6.59
CA ILE A 195 -0.03 2.09 6.49
C ILE A 195 0.68 1.27 7.55
N LYS A 196 1.56 0.38 7.12
CA LYS A 196 2.40 -0.45 7.98
C LYS A 196 3.81 0.12 8.02
N GLU A 197 4.43 0.09 9.19
CA GLU A 197 5.85 0.32 9.29
C GLU A 197 6.61 -0.89 8.73
N LYS A 198 7.65 -0.61 7.95
CA LYS A 198 8.52 -1.67 7.44
C LYS A 198 9.24 -2.33 8.62
N GLN A 199 8.83 -3.53 8.98
CA GLN A 199 9.58 -4.31 9.97
C GLN A 199 10.99 -4.58 9.44
N PRO A 200 12.03 -4.29 10.24
CA PRO A 200 13.40 -4.55 9.82
C PRO A 200 13.56 -6.05 9.59
N THR A 201 14.09 -6.42 8.44
CA THR A 201 14.42 -7.81 8.14
C THR A 201 15.42 -8.33 9.18
N LEU A 202 15.41 -9.65 9.46
CA LEU A 202 16.35 -10.28 10.39
C LEU A 202 17.83 -9.91 10.08
N ALA A 203 18.17 -9.67 8.82
CA ALA A 203 19.48 -9.20 8.39
C ALA A 203 19.75 -7.74 8.81
N GLU A 204 18.76 -6.86 8.73
CA GLU A 204 18.84 -5.46 9.15
C GLU A 204 18.84 -5.34 10.68
N ALA A 205 18.01 -6.14 11.36
CA ALA A 205 18.00 -6.24 12.82
C ALA A 205 19.34 -6.76 13.38
N ASN A 206 19.94 -7.73 12.74
CA ASN A 206 21.28 -8.25 13.11
C ASN A 206 22.40 -7.24 12.84
N LYS A 207 22.31 -6.45 11.76
CA LYS A 207 23.26 -5.35 11.51
C LYS A 207 23.13 -4.23 12.55
N ALA A 208 21.92 -3.87 12.94
CA ALA A 208 21.68 -2.88 13.99
C ALA A 208 22.20 -3.36 15.35
N LYS A 209 21.98 -4.62 15.71
CA LYS A 209 22.55 -5.25 16.93
C LYS A 209 24.07 -5.30 16.91
N LYS A 210 24.69 -5.50 15.73
CA LYS A 210 26.16 -5.52 15.59
C LYS A 210 26.75 -4.11 15.68
N LYS A 211 26.03 -3.07 15.24
CA LYS A 211 26.46 -1.68 15.32
C LYS A 211 26.33 -1.10 16.73
N ASN A 212 25.40 -1.62 17.55
CA ASN A 212 25.17 -1.22 18.95
C ASN A 212 25.92 -2.09 19.98
N ARG A 213 26.78 -3.01 19.57
CA ARG A 213 27.71 -3.65 20.52
C ARG A 213 28.78 -2.64 20.91
N PRO A 214 28.86 -2.22 22.18
CA PRO A 214 29.95 -1.38 22.62
C PRO A 214 31.24 -2.12 22.39
N ASP A 215 32.20 -1.42 21.81
CA ASP A 215 33.53 -1.94 21.48
C ASP A 215 34.14 -2.52 22.75
N LYS A 216 34.32 -3.83 22.83
CA LYS A 216 34.85 -4.52 24.01
C LYS A 216 36.24 -4.03 24.41
N ASP A 217 36.97 -3.44 23.45
CA ASP A 217 38.29 -2.88 23.68
C ASP A 217 38.29 -1.57 24.49
N GLN A 218 37.19 -0.80 24.45
CA GLN A 218 37.07 0.41 25.27
C GLN A 218 36.68 0.13 26.74
N ILE A 219 35.98 -0.95 27.01
CA ILE A 219 35.60 -1.34 28.38
C ILE A 219 36.80 -1.95 29.11
N GLY A 220 37.61 -2.75 28.43
CA GLY A 220 38.84 -3.31 29.01
C GLY A 220 39.86 -2.25 29.43
N ASN A 221 40.05 -1.22 28.62
CA ASN A 221 41.01 -0.14 28.93
C ASN A 221 40.58 0.82 30.07
N LYS A 222 39.26 1.02 30.26
CA LYS A 222 38.73 1.81 31.37
C LYS A 222 38.84 1.06 32.71
N THR A 223 38.62 -0.24 32.69
CA THR A 223 38.70 -1.08 33.89
C THR A 223 40.16 -1.29 34.35
N MET A 224 41.10 -1.48 33.44
CA MET A 224 42.53 -1.56 33.78
C MET A 224 43.10 -0.24 34.30
N ARG A 225 42.72 0.91 33.74
CA ARG A 225 43.16 2.21 34.29
C ARG A 225 42.58 2.48 35.66
N GLY A 226 41.34 2.08 35.95
CA GLY A 226 40.73 2.22 37.27
C GLY A 226 41.43 1.32 38.34
N ALA A 227 41.77 0.09 37.98
CA ALA A 227 42.48 -0.83 38.87
C ALA A 227 43.93 -0.40 39.16
N ALA A 228 44.62 0.14 38.16
CA ALA A 228 45.99 0.67 38.34
C ALA A 228 46.02 1.91 39.28
N LEU A 229 45.06 2.81 39.15
CA LEU A 229 44.93 4.01 40.04
C LEU A 229 44.59 3.62 41.47
N ALA A 230 43.74 2.61 41.71
CA ALA A 230 43.39 2.13 43.02
C ALA A 230 44.59 1.48 43.73
N ALA A 231 45.36 0.67 42.99
CA ALA A 231 46.59 0.04 43.55
C ALA A 231 47.68 1.06 43.92
N THR A 232 47.80 2.16 43.17
CA THR A 232 48.80 3.21 43.48
C THR A 232 48.40 3.99 44.76
N VAL A 233 47.12 4.24 44.98
CA VAL A 233 46.63 4.93 46.19
C VAL A 233 46.79 4.05 47.43
N GLU A 234 46.60 2.72 47.34
CA GLU A 234 46.83 1.84 48.48
C GLU A 234 48.31 1.72 48.86
N LEU A 235 49.22 1.75 47.91
CA LEU A 235 50.66 1.74 48.19
C LEU A 235 51.16 3.01 48.87
N ASP A 236 50.67 4.16 48.55
CA ASP A 236 50.99 5.44 49.18
C ASP A 236 50.40 5.52 50.62
N ALA A 237 49.30 4.82 50.92
CA ALA A 237 48.73 4.79 52.27
C ALA A 237 49.45 3.84 53.24
N ILE A 238 50.26 2.93 52.74
CA ILE A 238 51.03 1.95 53.55
C ILE A 238 52.44 2.46 53.85
N MET A 239 52.96 3.44 53.12
CA MET A 239 54.31 3.96 53.23
C MET A 239 54.40 5.34 53.90
N GLY A 240 53.31 5.91 54.43
CA GLY A 240 53.22 7.20 55.13
C GLY A 240 52.93 7.04 56.66
#